data_75be25b5be2b862b2953e439126e7619
#
_entry.id   75be25b5be2b862b2953e439126e7619
#
_cell.length_a   1.000
_cell.length_b   1.000
_cell.length_c   1.000
_cell.angle_alpha   90.00
_cell.angle_beta   90.00
_cell.angle_gamma   90.00
#
_symmetry.space_group_name_H-M   'P 1'
#
loop_
_entity.id
_entity.type
_entity.pdbx_description
1 polymer ?
#
loop_
_entity_poly.entity_id
_entity_poly.type
_entity_poly.pdbx_seq_one_letter_code
_entity_poly.pdbx_strand_id
1 'polypeptide(L)'
;INENTKILDQIREGCVPFFNINFNKKKLKIINLYNQGQKSNHRLYNISLGKKFTNGFVRNGHDVLEVSDRDFLRNNKSFSLIPNRSNFQTFLINTFKNYNPDILFFGHTKNVEINTLDSFKSINKNIILSQWNEDPVMPSLNYSKQNISNIKLYSDFVDHNFITTDPLILNKTVNRNNFNFFFVPVDKNIESLDVYKMKPKKDLFYAMSHGVNRAILKEGIEDDRINFLNRLVNKIPDIKYDFYGFANKQPIWGNDFNNALINSKMGLNLSRGKPTKYYSSNRIASIMGNGLLTFIDEKVQMNDFFNKNEIIFYKNINELADKIKYYSKNEKVRIKIARNGKKKYFKLFNETKITKYFIDISLGNKASLF
;
A
#
# COMPACT_ATOMS: atom_id res chain seq x y z
N ILE A 1 45.46 -18.51 22.29
CA ILE A 1 45.16 -17.09 22.01
C ILE A 1 44.66 -16.95 20.56
N ASN A 2 45.19 -17.71 19.57
CA ASN A 2 44.80 -17.54 18.16
C ASN A 2 43.45 -18.12 17.75
N GLU A 3 42.90 -19.11 18.43
CA GLU A 3 41.56 -19.67 18.08
C GLU A 3 40.41 -18.77 18.53
N ASN A 4 40.51 -18.18 19.70
CA ASN A 4 39.50 -17.26 20.20
C ASN A 4 39.42 -15.97 19.38
N THR A 5 40.52 -15.53 18.81
CA THR A 5 40.55 -14.35 17.92
C THR A 5 39.85 -14.65 16.60
N LYS A 6 40.05 -15.84 16.02
CA LYS A 6 39.34 -16.25 14.79
C LYS A 6 37.82 -16.38 14.99
N ILE A 7 37.39 -16.92 16.13
CA ILE A 7 35.97 -17.03 16.45
C ILE A 7 35.33 -15.63 16.64
N LEU A 8 36.06 -14.72 17.29
CA LEU A 8 35.59 -13.33 17.45
C LEU A 8 35.51 -12.59 16.10
N ASP A 9 36.45 -12.83 15.20
CA ASP A 9 36.44 -12.23 13.86
C ASP A 9 35.31 -12.81 13.00
N GLN A 10 35.04 -14.12 13.06
CA GLN A 10 33.92 -14.75 12.39
C GLN A 10 32.55 -14.24 12.96
N ILE A 11 32.46 -14.04 14.28
CA ILE A 11 31.29 -13.44 14.91
C ILE A 11 31.13 -11.98 14.46
N ARG A 12 32.21 -11.22 14.37
CA ARG A 12 32.21 -9.85 13.86
C ARG A 12 31.81 -9.77 12.40
N GLU A 13 32.35 -10.63 11.53
CA GLU A 13 31.94 -10.70 10.12
C GLU A 13 30.49 -11.10 9.95
N GLY A 14 29.97 -12.04 10.75
CA GLY A 14 28.57 -12.42 10.74
C GLY A 14 27.63 -11.33 11.30
N CYS A 15 28.14 -10.45 12.18
CA CYS A 15 27.37 -9.35 12.79
C CYS A 15 27.49 -8.03 12.04
N VAL A 16 28.45 -7.87 11.12
CA VAL A 16 28.68 -6.65 10.32
C VAL A 16 27.40 -6.10 9.65
N PRO A 17 26.46 -6.93 9.13
CA PRO A 17 25.20 -6.41 8.64
C PRO A 17 24.31 -5.75 9.72
N PHE A 18 24.50 -6.11 11.00
CA PHE A 18 23.75 -5.54 12.11
C PHE A 18 24.40 -4.29 12.73
N PHE A 19 25.71 -4.14 12.59
CA PHE A 19 26.47 -3.03 13.19
C PHE A 19 26.77 -1.88 12.23
N ASN A 20 26.43 -1.97 10.96
CA ASN A 20 26.38 -0.83 10.03
C ASN A 20 25.13 0.04 10.26
N ILE A 21 24.63 0.09 11.48
CA ILE A 21 23.74 1.15 11.93
C ILE A 21 24.62 2.39 12.00
N ASN A 22 24.41 3.29 11.08
CA ASN A 22 25.09 4.58 11.06
C ASN A 22 24.59 5.37 12.28
N PHE A 23 25.29 5.28 13.42
CA PHE A 23 24.94 5.93 14.69
C PHE A 23 24.85 7.45 14.59
N ASN A 24 25.27 8.03 13.47
CA ASN A 24 25.16 9.48 13.18
C ASN A 24 23.80 9.89 12.61
N LYS A 25 22.86 8.96 12.33
CA LYS A 25 21.50 9.33 11.94
C LYS A 25 20.67 9.62 13.17
N LYS A 26 20.17 10.86 13.27
CA LYS A 26 19.22 11.26 14.31
C LYS A 26 18.03 10.28 14.32
N LYS A 27 17.83 9.58 15.42
CA LYS A 27 16.63 8.77 15.67
C LYS A 27 15.43 9.72 15.79
N LEU A 28 14.44 9.55 14.93
CA LEU A 28 13.22 10.34 14.97
C LEU A 28 12.14 9.61 15.76
N LYS A 29 11.28 10.38 16.41
CA LYS A 29 10.02 9.92 17.01
C LYS A 29 8.88 10.21 16.05
N ILE A 30 8.15 9.19 15.63
CA ILE A 30 7.11 9.29 14.61
C ILE A 30 5.80 8.78 15.17
N ILE A 31 4.73 9.59 15.12
CA ILE A 31 3.38 9.09 15.28
C ILE A 31 2.88 8.67 13.89
N ASN A 32 2.59 7.38 13.71
CA ASN A 32 1.94 6.87 12.50
C ASN A 32 0.46 6.61 12.78
N LEU A 33 -0.40 7.51 12.28
CA LEU A 33 -1.84 7.48 12.50
C LEU A 33 -2.54 6.91 11.27
N TYR A 34 -3.17 5.75 11.40
CA TYR A 34 -3.90 5.09 10.33
C TYR A 34 -4.93 4.09 10.88
N ASN A 35 -5.85 3.63 10.04
CA ASN A 35 -6.81 2.60 10.42
C ASN A 35 -6.16 1.23 10.55
N GLN A 36 -6.05 0.71 11.76
CA GLN A 36 -5.50 -0.63 12.04
C GLN A 36 -6.57 -1.74 11.92
N GLY A 37 -7.85 -1.40 12.01
CA GLY A 37 -8.97 -2.33 11.81
C GLY A 37 -9.10 -3.41 12.86
N GLN A 38 -8.65 -3.18 14.10
CA GLN A 38 -8.63 -4.16 15.21
C GLN A 38 -10.03 -4.72 15.54
N LYS A 39 -11.08 -3.94 15.30
CA LYS A 39 -12.48 -4.34 15.53
C LYS A 39 -13.18 -4.89 14.28
N SER A 40 -12.46 -5.18 13.21
CA SER A 40 -13.05 -5.73 11.99
C SER A 40 -13.11 -7.24 12.06
N ASN A 41 -14.29 -7.81 12.24
CA ASN A 41 -14.51 -9.25 12.46
C ASN A 41 -13.97 -10.16 11.36
N HIS A 42 -13.80 -9.65 10.13
CA HIS A 42 -13.42 -10.44 8.97
C HIS A 42 -12.19 -9.92 8.24
N ARG A 43 -11.60 -8.79 8.68
CA ARG A 43 -10.54 -8.11 7.95
C ARG A 43 -9.30 -8.02 8.81
N LEU A 44 -8.19 -8.46 8.27
CA LEU A 44 -6.89 -8.27 8.88
C LEU A 44 -6.19 -7.08 8.21
N TYR A 45 -5.97 -6.02 8.99
CA TYR A 45 -5.32 -4.81 8.50
C TYR A 45 -3.81 -4.79 8.76
N ASN A 46 -3.25 -5.87 9.31
CA ASN A 46 -1.80 -6.05 9.46
C ASN A 46 -1.03 -6.01 8.13
N ILE A 47 -1.74 -6.17 7.00
CA ILE A 47 -1.21 -6.03 5.64
C ILE A 47 -1.44 -4.64 5.03
N SER A 48 -2.02 -3.70 5.80
CA SER A 48 -2.30 -2.35 5.32
C SER A 48 -1.02 -1.57 5.02
N LEU A 49 -1.14 -0.53 4.19
CA LEU A 49 -0.02 0.38 3.92
C LEU A 49 0.52 1.03 5.18
N GLY A 50 -0.36 1.49 6.09
CA GLY A 50 0.05 2.07 7.36
C GLY A 50 0.95 1.13 8.16
N LYS A 51 0.66 -0.19 8.16
CA LYS A 51 1.52 -1.18 8.84
C LYS A 51 2.87 -1.36 8.14
N LYS A 52 2.89 -1.37 6.81
CA LYS A 52 4.16 -1.42 6.05
C LYS A 52 5.01 -0.18 6.34
N PHE A 53 4.40 0.99 6.48
CA PHE A 53 5.13 2.21 6.86
C PHE A 53 5.69 2.12 8.28
N THR A 54 4.91 1.66 9.27
CA THR A 54 5.46 1.40 10.60
C THR A 54 6.68 0.49 10.55
N ASN A 55 6.55 -0.66 9.86
CA ASN A 55 7.65 -1.62 9.72
C ASN A 55 8.89 -0.97 9.06
N GLY A 56 8.68 -0.16 8.03
CA GLY A 56 9.75 0.55 7.34
C GLY A 56 10.43 1.61 8.22
N PHE A 57 9.66 2.42 8.93
CA PHE A 57 10.22 3.41 9.87
C PHE A 57 11.04 2.75 10.98
N VAL A 58 10.51 1.69 11.60
CA VAL A 58 11.23 0.93 12.65
C VAL A 58 12.51 0.31 12.11
N ARG A 59 12.47 -0.30 10.90
CA ARG A 59 13.66 -0.89 10.27
C ARG A 59 14.70 0.16 9.84
N ASN A 60 14.28 1.40 9.63
CA ASN A 60 15.18 2.55 9.41
C ASN A 60 15.75 3.13 10.72
N GLY A 61 15.44 2.54 11.88
CA GLY A 61 15.99 2.91 13.19
C GLY A 61 15.20 4.00 13.93
N HIS A 62 13.98 4.32 13.49
CA HIS A 62 13.14 5.33 14.15
C HIS A 62 12.26 4.72 15.24
N ASP A 63 11.81 5.57 16.16
CA ASP A 63 10.85 5.24 17.20
C ASP A 63 9.44 5.54 16.66
N VAL A 64 8.53 4.58 16.71
CA VAL A 64 7.21 4.71 16.06
C VAL A 64 6.10 4.37 17.03
N LEU A 65 5.22 5.32 17.26
CA LEU A 65 3.96 5.14 17.97
C LEU A 65 2.82 5.02 16.96
N GLU A 66 2.15 3.87 16.94
CA GLU A 66 0.97 3.65 16.09
C GLU A 66 -0.30 4.13 16.79
N VAL A 67 -1.13 4.88 16.07
CA VAL A 67 -2.44 5.34 16.53
C VAL A 67 -3.50 4.96 15.49
N SER A 68 -4.64 4.40 15.94
CA SER A 68 -5.78 4.10 15.08
C SER A 68 -6.98 4.95 15.45
N ASP A 69 -7.35 5.87 14.58
CA ASP A 69 -8.52 6.74 14.76
C ASP A 69 -9.83 5.95 14.83
N ARG A 70 -10.03 5.03 13.90
CA ARG A 70 -11.27 4.27 13.80
C ARG A 70 -11.46 3.26 14.92
N ASP A 71 -10.37 2.64 15.36
CA ASP A 71 -10.47 1.69 16.47
C ASP A 71 -10.67 2.40 17.79
N PHE A 72 -10.01 3.56 18.00
CA PHE A 72 -10.27 4.41 19.15
C PHE A 72 -11.75 4.81 19.23
N LEU A 73 -12.32 5.35 18.14
CA LEU A 73 -13.71 5.78 18.09
C LEU A 73 -14.70 4.63 18.30
N ARG A 74 -14.36 3.41 17.84
CA ARG A 74 -15.19 2.21 18.06
C ARG A 74 -15.14 1.73 19.50
N ASN A 75 -13.96 1.80 20.13
CA ASN A 75 -13.78 1.34 21.50
C ASN A 75 -14.39 2.29 22.53
N ASN A 76 -14.40 3.57 22.22
CA ASN A 76 -14.87 4.64 23.11
C ASN A 76 -16.27 5.15 22.72
N LYS A 77 -17.14 4.29 22.21
CA LYS A 77 -18.57 4.59 22.06
C LYS A 77 -19.19 4.63 23.45
N SER A 78 -19.72 5.78 23.89
CA SER A 78 -20.60 5.88 25.03
C SER A 78 -21.97 5.24 24.71
N PHE A 79 -22.88 5.18 25.67
CA PHE A 79 -24.26 4.66 25.49
C PHE A 79 -25.03 5.24 24.30
N SER A 80 -24.63 6.40 23.78
CA SER A 80 -25.06 6.89 22.48
C SER A 80 -24.25 6.20 21.39
N LEU A 81 -24.89 5.66 20.38
CA LEU A 81 -24.26 5.04 19.20
C LEU A 81 -23.35 6.00 18.40
N ILE A 82 -23.20 7.23 18.84
CA ILE A 82 -22.42 8.30 18.19
C ILE A 82 -20.97 8.24 18.68
N PRO A 83 -19.98 8.15 17.78
CA PRO A 83 -18.57 8.20 18.15
C PRO A 83 -18.23 9.55 18.80
N ASN A 84 -17.63 9.52 19.99
CA ASN A 84 -17.18 10.75 20.65
C ASN A 84 -15.86 11.25 20.03
N ARG A 85 -15.96 12.13 19.04
CA ARG A 85 -14.82 12.71 18.35
C ARG A 85 -13.99 13.64 19.23
N SER A 86 -14.62 14.36 20.16
CA SER A 86 -13.94 15.26 21.09
C SER A 86 -12.95 14.49 21.96
N ASN A 87 -13.35 13.32 22.49
CA ASN A 87 -12.44 12.47 23.26
C ASN A 87 -11.25 11.98 22.43
N PHE A 88 -11.42 11.77 21.15
CA PHE A 88 -10.32 11.40 20.26
C PHE A 88 -9.32 12.54 20.08
N GLN A 89 -9.78 13.79 19.92
CA GLN A 89 -8.88 14.95 19.83
C GLN A 89 -8.08 15.14 21.14
N THR A 90 -8.76 15.05 22.29
CA THR A 90 -8.12 15.13 23.60
C THR A 90 -7.07 14.03 23.77
N PHE A 91 -7.40 12.80 23.40
CA PHE A 91 -6.45 11.68 23.40
C PHE A 91 -5.24 11.94 22.53
N LEU A 92 -5.44 12.44 21.31
CA LEU A 92 -4.34 12.75 20.38
C LEU A 92 -3.44 13.85 20.94
N ILE A 93 -4.02 14.93 21.48
CA ILE A 93 -3.24 16.03 22.07
C ILE A 93 -2.40 15.55 23.25
N ASN A 94 -3.00 14.75 24.15
CA ASN A 94 -2.28 14.19 25.29
C ASN A 94 -1.17 13.20 24.85
N THR A 95 -1.47 12.35 23.88
CA THR A 95 -0.49 11.44 23.28
C THR A 95 0.66 12.21 22.67
N PHE A 96 0.36 13.29 21.93
CA PHE A 96 1.35 14.15 21.31
C PHE A 96 2.25 14.80 22.36
N LYS A 97 1.68 15.38 23.42
CA LYS A 97 2.44 15.99 24.53
C LYS A 97 3.39 14.99 25.20
N ASN A 98 2.88 13.81 25.50
CA ASN A 98 3.65 12.78 26.23
C ASN A 98 4.75 12.16 25.34
N TYR A 99 4.46 11.91 24.08
CA TYR A 99 5.41 11.26 23.18
C TYR A 99 6.40 12.26 22.57
N ASN A 100 5.98 13.51 22.37
CA ASN A 100 6.76 14.59 21.74
C ASN A 100 7.41 14.16 20.42
N PRO A 101 6.61 13.88 19.37
CA PRO A 101 7.12 13.40 18.08
C PRO A 101 7.87 14.48 17.29
N ASP A 102 8.77 14.04 16.41
CA ASP A 102 9.38 14.87 15.37
C ASP A 102 8.48 14.94 14.12
N ILE A 103 7.74 13.85 13.83
CA ILE A 103 6.86 13.74 12.66
C ILE A 103 5.51 13.14 13.07
N LEU A 104 4.41 13.76 12.66
CA LEU A 104 3.10 13.15 12.59
C LEU A 104 2.85 12.73 11.14
N PHE A 105 2.79 11.41 10.90
CA PHE A 105 2.52 10.81 9.59
C PHE A 105 1.15 10.12 9.62
N PHE A 106 0.19 10.59 8.83
CA PHE A 106 -1.18 10.09 8.91
C PHE A 106 -1.81 9.85 7.54
N GLY A 107 -2.70 8.87 7.46
CA GLY A 107 -3.37 8.55 6.22
C GLY A 107 -4.75 7.95 6.38
N HIS A 108 -5.59 8.20 5.36
CA HIS A 108 -6.97 7.74 5.29
C HIS A 108 -7.85 8.10 6.51
N THR A 109 -7.48 9.12 7.27
CA THR A 109 -8.29 9.64 8.37
C THR A 109 -9.09 10.86 7.94
N LYS A 110 -10.25 11.04 8.58
CA LYS A 110 -11.08 12.24 8.54
C LYS A 110 -11.44 12.68 9.96
N ASN A 111 -10.85 12.02 10.94
CA ASN A 111 -11.25 12.16 12.34
C ASN A 111 -10.31 13.09 13.12
N VAL A 112 -9.23 13.55 12.53
CA VAL A 112 -8.38 14.60 13.10
C VAL A 112 -8.98 15.95 12.73
N GLU A 113 -9.21 16.78 13.72
CA GLU A 113 -9.73 18.15 13.50
C GLU A 113 -8.58 19.10 13.20
N ILE A 114 -8.86 20.14 12.40
CA ILE A 114 -7.86 21.15 12.04
C ILE A 114 -7.29 21.83 13.30
N ASN A 115 -8.15 22.21 14.25
CA ASN A 115 -7.73 22.80 15.51
C ASN A 115 -6.77 21.89 16.30
N THR A 116 -6.85 20.57 16.11
CA THR A 116 -5.91 19.60 16.71
C THR A 116 -4.55 19.70 16.06
N LEU A 117 -4.47 19.88 14.74
CA LEU A 117 -3.20 20.09 14.02
C LEU A 117 -2.55 21.42 14.42
N ASP A 118 -3.35 22.47 14.59
CA ASP A 118 -2.88 23.77 15.08
C ASP A 118 -2.35 23.66 16.52
N SER A 119 -3.01 22.87 17.37
CA SER A 119 -2.55 22.58 18.71
C SER A 119 -1.20 21.87 18.71
N PHE A 120 -0.95 20.95 17.77
CA PHE A 120 0.36 20.29 17.65
C PHE A 120 1.46 21.27 17.29
N LYS A 121 1.22 22.18 16.33
CA LYS A 121 2.16 23.25 15.96
C LYS A 121 2.41 24.24 17.11
N SER A 122 1.40 24.48 17.95
CA SER A 122 1.54 25.32 19.14
C SER A 122 2.37 24.64 20.24
N ILE A 123 2.24 23.33 20.41
CA ILE A 123 3.01 22.54 21.40
C ILE A 123 4.47 22.36 20.95
N ASN A 124 4.68 22.03 19.69
CA ASN A 124 5.99 21.83 19.09
C ASN A 124 6.06 22.54 17.73
N LYS A 125 6.72 23.72 17.70
CA LYS A 125 6.85 24.53 16.48
C LYS A 125 7.64 23.84 15.35
N ASN A 126 8.45 22.83 15.69
CA ASN A 126 9.28 22.09 14.74
C ASN A 126 8.64 20.79 14.27
N ILE A 127 7.40 20.49 14.68
CA ILE A 127 6.68 19.28 14.21
C ILE A 127 6.48 19.31 12.71
N ILE A 128 6.79 18.19 12.07
CA ILE A 128 6.52 17.99 10.65
C ILE A 128 5.20 17.21 10.52
N LEU A 129 4.25 17.77 9.81
CA LEU A 129 2.95 17.17 9.53
C LEU A 129 2.94 16.63 8.11
N SER A 130 2.78 15.33 7.95
CA SER A 130 2.75 14.67 6.64
C SER A 130 1.50 13.79 6.50
N GLN A 131 0.77 13.94 5.41
CA GLN A 131 -0.33 13.02 5.09
C GLN A 131 0.01 12.14 3.88
N TRP A 132 -0.61 10.96 3.85
CA TRP A 132 -0.54 10.06 2.70
C TRP A 132 -1.92 9.57 2.27
N ASN A 133 -2.06 9.27 0.97
CA ASN A 133 -3.28 8.70 0.42
C ASN A 133 -2.95 7.66 -0.66
N GLU A 134 -3.55 6.46 -0.54
CA GLU A 134 -3.36 5.35 -1.47
C GLU A 134 -4.44 5.24 -2.54
N ASP A 135 -5.53 5.98 -2.41
CA ASP A 135 -6.65 5.93 -3.36
C ASP A 135 -6.36 6.78 -4.60
N PRO A 136 -6.95 6.44 -5.76
CA PRO A 136 -6.72 7.21 -6.99
C PRO A 136 -7.24 8.64 -6.85
N VAL A 137 -6.45 9.59 -7.34
CA VAL A 137 -6.76 11.01 -7.33
C VAL A 137 -6.81 11.55 -8.76
N MET A 138 -7.94 11.38 -9.44
CA MET A 138 -8.17 11.87 -10.79
C MET A 138 -9.41 12.78 -10.81
N PRO A 139 -9.26 14.11 -11.00
CA PRO A 139 -10.37 15.06 -10.88
C PRO A 139 -11.54 14.77 -11.84
N SER A 140 -11.27 14.18 -13.00
CA SER A 140 -12.30 13.82 -13.97
C SER A 140 -13.17 12.61 -13.58
N LEU A 141 -12.83 11.88 -12.51
CA LEU A 141 -13.56 10.68 -12.08
C LEU A 141 -14.37 10.96 -10.81
N ASN A 142 -15.67 10.73 -10.89
CA ASN A 142 -16.60 11.03 -9.78
C ASN A 142 -16.20 10.37 -8.46
N TYR A 143 -15.79 9.09 -8.48
CA TYR A 143 -15.37 8.39 -7.27
C TYR A 143 -14.07 8.94 -6.66
N SER A 144 -13.26 9.64 -7.45
CA SER A 144 -12.02 10.29 -6.98
C SER A 144 -12.28 11.64 -6.32
N LYS A 145 -13.43 12.27 -6.56
CA LYS A 145 -13.77 13.59 -5.98
C LYS A 145 -13.72 13.57 -4.45
N GLN A 146 -14.24 12.50 -3.84
CA GLN A 146 -14.21 12.36 -2.38
C GLN A 146 -12.77 12.19 -1.85
N ASN A 147 -11.91 11.46 -2.57
CA ASN A 147 -10.51 11.30 -2.18
C ASN A 147 -9.77 12.64 -2.26
N ILE A 148 -9.99 13.39 -3.32
CA ILE A 148 -9.43 14.74 -3.51
C ILE A 148 -9.93 15.68 -2.41
N SER A 149 -11.23 15.66 -2.09
CA SER A 149 -11.79 16.46 -1.01
C SER A 149 -11.15 16.13 0.35
N ASN A 150 -10.91 14.84 0.63
CA ASN A 150 -10.25 14.41 1.86
C ASN A 150 -8.79 14.87 1.94
N ILE A 151 -8.07 14.83 0.82
CA ILE A 151 -6.70 15.33 0.75
C ILE A 151 -6.68 16.84 0.96
N LYS A 152 -7.58 17.57 0.30
CA LYS A 152 -7.71 19.03 0.40
C LYS A 152 -8.03 19.49 1.83
N LEU A 153 -8.79 18.69 2.59
CA LEU A 153 -9.13 19.02 3.98
C LEU A 153 -7.88 19.36 4.82
N TYR A 154 -6.77 18.66 4.57
CA TYR A 154 -5.54 18.83 5.33
C TYR A 154 -4.41 19.48 4.55
N SER A 155 -4.51 19.60 3.22
CA SER A 155 -3.38 20.00 2.37
C SER A 155 -2.77 21.35 2.73
N ASP A 156 -3.55 22.23 3.36
CA ASP A 156 -3.12 23.58 3.75
C ASP A 156 -2.47 23.61 5.15
N PHE A 157 -2.62 22.55 5.91
CA PHE A 157 -2.13 22.42 7.27
C PHE A 157 -0.91 21.52 7.40
N VAL A 158 -0.66 20.67 6.38
CA VAL A 158 0.46 19.74 6.37
C VAL A 158 1.63 20.27 5.54
N ASP A 159 2.82 19.88 5.94
CA ASP A 159 4.04 20.25 5.24
C ASP A 159 4.24 19.42 3.97
N HIS A 160 3.85 18.13 3.99
CA HIS A 160 4.01 17.21 2.87
C HIS A 160 2.78 16.33 2.63
N ASN A 161 2.48 16.11 1.35
CA ASN A 161 1.43 15.22 0.87
C ASN A 161 2.05 14.11 0.02
N PHE A 162 1.79 12.85 0.38
CA PHE A 162 2.26 11.68 -0.36
C PHE A 162 1.08 10.95 -1.01
N ILE A 163 1.11 10.78 -2.32
CA ILE A 163 0.02 10.14 -3.08
C ILE A 163 0.56 9.08 -4.05
N THR A 164 -0.27 8.08 -4.37
CA THR A 164 0.06 6.99 -5.29
C THR A 164 -0.31 7.26 -6.74
N THR A 165 -0.76 8.45 -7.05
CA THR A 165 -1.05 8.92 -8.41
C THR A 165 -0.03 9.99 -8.79
N ASP A 166 0.27 10.17 -10.07
CA ASP A 166 1.16 11.25 -10.53
C ASP A 166 0.68 12.61 -9.98
N PRO A 167 1.49 13.31 -9.16
CA PRO A 167 1.10 14.58 -8.55
C PRO A 167 0.75 15.68 -9.56
N LEU A 168 1.28 15.63 -10.77
CA LEU A 168 0.97 16.60 -11.84
C LEU A 168 -0.53 16.66 -12.17
N ILE A 169 -1.28 15.61 -11.88
CA ILE A 169 -2.73 15.58 -12.04
C ILE A 169 -3.41 16.53 -11.04
N LEU A 170 -2.90 16.62 -9.81
CA LEU A 170 -3.46 17.46 -8.75
C LEU A 170 -3.02 18.91 -8.81
N ASN A 171 -1.83 19.21 -9.31
CA ASN A 171 -1.30 20.57 -9.40
C ASN A 171 -2.21 21.53 -10.19
N LYS A 172 -3.08 20.99 -11.06
CA LYS A 172 -4.13 21.76 -11.75
C LYS A 172 -5.34 22.11 -10.86
N THR A 173 -5.50 21.44 -9.73
CA THR A 173 -6.67 21.57 -8.84
C THR A 173 -6.32 22.02 -7.44
N VAL A 174 -5.07 21.90 -7.05
CA VAL A 174 -4.53 22.27 -5.74
C VAL A 174 -3.25 23.06 -5.97
N ASN A 175 -3.26 24.31 -5.59
CA ASN A 175 -2.19 25.27 -5.90
C ASN A 175 -0.97 25.10 -4.97
N ARG A 176 -0.45 23.87 -4.79
CA ARG A 176 0.68 23.59 -3.90
C ARG A 176 1.69 22.60 -4.46
N ASN A 177 2.96 22.94 -4.33
CA ASN A 177 4.11 22.15 -4.76
C ASN A 177 4.56 21.08 -3.74
N ASN A 178 3.78 20.81 -2.66
CA ASN A 178 4.14 19.86 -1.60
C ASN A 178 3.57 18.45 -1.79
N PHE A 179 3.15 18.11 -3.03
CA PHE A 179 2.70 16.77 -3.38
C PHE A 179 3.82 15.92 -3.93
N ASN A 180 4.03 14.77 -3.32
CA ASN A 180 5.06 13.82 -3.66
C ASN A 180 4.45 12.49 -4.05
N PHE A 181 4.96 11.88 -5.13
CA PHE A 181 4.56 10.55 -5.54
C PHE A 181 5.24 9.50 -4.66
N PHE A 182 4.51 8.44 -4.30
CA PHE A 182 5.11 7.22 -3.81
C PHE A 182 4.44 5.99 -4.44
N PHE A 183 5.21 4.94 -4.61
CA PHE A 183 4.70 3.64 -5.05
C PHE A 183 4.34 2.78 -3.84
N VAL A 184 3.26 1.99 -3.96
CA VAL A 184 2.81 1.07 -2.91
C VAL A 184 3.96 0.15 -2.52
N PRO A 185 4.44 0.13 -1.26
CA PRO A 185 5.55 -0.71 -0.86
C PRO A 185 5.19 -2.20 -0.76
N VAL A 186 6.19 -3.04 -0.97
CA VAL A 186 6.21 -4.43 -0.51
C VAL A 186 6.95 -4.51 0.82
N ASP A 187 6.55 -5.44 1.69
CA ASP A 187 7.19 -5.73 2.96
C ASP A 187 7.52 -7.23 3.03
N LYS A 188 8.78 -7.57 3.29
CA LYS A 188 9.25 -8.96 3.31
C LYS A 188 8.52 -9.87 4.31
N ASN A 189 7.94 -9.30 5.37
CA ASN A 189 7.19 -10.05 6.38
C ASN A 189 5.71 -10.19 6.01
N ILE A 190 5.21 -9.38 5.06
CA ILE A 190 3.83 -9.39 4.57
C ILE A 190 3.76 -10.13 3.23
N GLU A 191 4.53 -9.69 2.23
CA GLU A 191 4.64 -10.36 0.93
C GLU A 191 5.76 -11.43 0.98
N SER A 192 5.57 -12.44 1.82
CA SER A 192 6.59 -13.44 2.16
C SER A 192 6.58 -14.69 1.29
N LEU A 193 5.58 -14.87 0.40
CA LEU A 193 5.44 -16.07 -0.39
C LEU A 193 6.32 -16.04 -1.65
N ASP A 194 6.84 -17.20 -2.04
CA ASP A 194 7.52 -17.43 -3.32
C ASP A 194 6.66 -18.32 -4.23
N VAL A 195 5.50 -17.83 -4.63
CA VAL A 195 4.50 -18.62 -5.38
C VAL A 195 5.09 -19.24 -6.65
N TYR A 196 6.06 -18.59 -7.30
CA TYR A 196 6.77 -19.16 -8.46
C TYR A 196 7.56 -20.45 -8.15
N LYS A 197 7.75 -20.83 -6.89
CA LYS A 197 8.37 -22.10 -6.46
C LYS A 197 7.32 -23.19 -6.16
N MET A 198 6.04 -22.83 -6.17
CA MET A 198 4.94 -23.70 -5.78
C MET A 198 4.29 -24.37 -6.99
N LYS A 199 3.36 -25.30 -6.74
CA LYS A 199 2.60 -26.01 -7.78
C LYS A 199 1.12 -25.58 -7.75
N PRO A 200 0.80 -24.37 -8.24
CA PRO A 200 -0.55 -23.83 -8.19
C PRO A 200 -1.51 -24.58 -9.11
N LYS A 201 -2.76 -24.76 -8.65
CA LYS A 201 -3.82 -25.49 -9.37
C LYS A 201 -4.74 -24.57 -10.19
N LYS A 202 -4.74 -23.27 -9.91
CA LYS A 202 -5.52 -22.25 -10.60
C LYS A 202 -4.63 -21.42 -11.50
N ASP A 203 -5.21 -20.86 -12.54
CA ASP A 203 -4.45 -20.10 -13.53
C ASP A 203 -4.40 -18.61 -13.20
N LEU A 204 -5.54 -18.00 -12.85
CA LEU A 204 -5.65 -16.57 -12.68
C LEU A 204 -6.35 -16.17 -11.39
N PHE A 205 -5.67 -15.44 -10.54
CA PHE A 205 -6.17 -14.83 -9.30
C PHE A 205 -6.64 -13.40 -9.52
N TYR A 206 -7.76 -13.05 -8.90
CA TYR A 206 -8.21 -11.69 -8.69
C TYR A 206 -9.03 -11.58 -7.41
N ALA A 207 -8.82 -10.52 -6.63
CA ALA A 207 -9.63 -10.24 -5.46
C ALA A 207 -9.98 -8.76 -5.37
N MET A 208 -11.22 -8.48 -4.99
CA MET A 208 -11.68 -7.14 -4.67
C MET A 208 -12.50 -7.16 -3.36
N SER A 209 -12.62 -6.00 -2.71
CA SER A 209 -13.31 -5.87 -1.41
C SER A 209 -14.83 -5.90 -1.52
N HIS A 210 -15.40 -5.84 -2.72
CA HIS A 210 -16.84 -5.96 -2.96
C HIS A 210 -17.23 -7.44 -2.96
N GLY A 211 -18.22 -7.79 -2.14
CA GLY A 211 -18.79 -9.13 -2.09
C GLY A 211 -20.10 -9.22 -2.86
N VAL A 212 -20.80 -10.35 -2.73
CA VAL A 212 -22.09 -10.63 -3.38
C VAL A 212 -23.09 -9.49 -3.20
N ASN A 213 -23.17 -8.95 -1.97
CA ASN A 213 -24.06 -7.82 -1.64
C ASN A 213 -23.37 -6.46 -1.79
N ARG A 214 -22.15 -6.41 -2.28
CA ARG A 214 -21.32 -5.20 -2.44
C ARG A 214 -20.80 -4.99 -3.84
N ALA A 215 -21.35 -5.70 -4.83
CA ALA A 215 -21.06 -5.45 -6.24
C ALA A 215 -21.52 -4.06 -6.67
N ILE A 216 -22.53 -3.52 -6.00
CA ILE A 216 -23.01 -2.15 -6.17
C ILE A 216 -22.19 -1.24 -5.28
N LEU A 217 -21.65 -0.18 -5.83
CA LEU A 217 -20.92 0.85 -5.12
C LEU A 217 -21.86 1.65 -4.19
N LYS A 218 -21.29 2.37 -3.24
CA LYS A 218 -22.08 3.23 -2.32
C LYS A 218 -22.98 4.22 -3.04
N GLU A 219 -22.58 4.63 -4.24
CA GLU A 219 -23.30 5.55 -5.13
C GLU A 219 -24.43 4.88 -5.92
N GLY A 220 -24.75 3.61 -5.67
CA GLY A 220 -25.77 2.85 -6.41
C GLY A 220 -25.34 2.43 -7.83
N ILE A 221 -24.07 2.60 -8.18
CA ILE A 221 -23.53 2.28 -9.50
C ILE A 221 -22.86 0.90 -9.46
N GLU A 222 -23.09 0.08 -10.48
CA GLU A 222 -22.37 -1.19 -10.63
C GLU A 222 -20.86 -0.95 -10.78
N ASP A 223 -20.05 -1.80 -10.15
CA ASP A 223 -18.60 -1.72 -10.25
C ASP A 223 -18.17 -2.13 -11.68
N ASP A 224 -17.55 -1.21 -12.42
CA ASP A 224 -17.10 -1.39 -13.80
C ASP A 224 -16.16 -2.60 -14.02
N ARG A 225 -15.50 -3.06 -12.95
CA ARG A 225 -14.68 -4.28 -12.98
C ARG A 225 -15.50 -5.54 -13.17
N ILE A 226 -16.77 -5.56 -12.76
CA ILE A 226 -17.66 -6.73 -12.95
C ILE A 226 -17.83 -7.01 -14.44
N ASN A 227 -18.19 -6.00 -15.21
CA ASN A 227 -18.35 -6.13 -16.67
C ASN A 227 -17.06 -6.54 -17.37
N PHE A 228 -15.93 -6.00 -16.96
CA PHE A 228 -14.63 -6.39 -17.48
C PHE A 228 -14.31 -7.86 -17.20
N LEU A 229 -14.51 -8.31 -15.97
CA LEU A 229 -14.25 -9.71 -15.56
C LEU A 229 -15.19 -10.69 -16.25
N ASN A 230 -16.49 -10.38 -16.38
CA ASN A 230 -17.45 -11.21 -17.14
C ASN A 230 -17.01 -11.39 -18.59
N ARG A 231 -16.64 -10.31 -19.25
CA ARG A 231 -16.12 -10.35 -20.65
C ARG A 231 -14.84 -11.17 -20.75
N LEU A 232 -13.95 -11.08 -19.77
CA LEU A 232 -12.70 -11.85 -19.73
C LEU A 232 -12.98 -13.33 -19.59
N VAL A 233 -13.82 -13.72 -18.62
CA VAL A 233 -14.21 -15.12 -18.39
C VAL A 233 -14.82 -15.73 -19.64
N ASN A 234 -15.75 -15.03 -20.30
CA ASN A 234 -16.39 -15.49 -21.54
C ASN A 234 -15.41 -15.68 -22.69
N LYS A 235 -14.33 -14.90 -22.74
CA LYS A 235 -13.30 -15.01 -23.80
C LYS A 235 -12.35 -16.18 -23.62
N ILE A 236 -12.14 -16.63 -22.38
CA ILE A 236 -11.17 -17.67 -22.05
C ILE A 236 -11.78 -18.68 -21.05
N PRO A 237 -12.85 -19.41 -21.45
CA PRO A 237 -13.59 -20.29 -20.55
C PRO A 237 -12.75 -21.45 -20.00
N ASP A 238 -11.68 -21.87 -20.69
CA ASP A 238 -10.79 -22.97 -20.30
C ASP A 238 -9.82 -22.59 -19.16
N ILE A 239 -9.72 -21.31 -18.79
CA ILE A 239 -8.85 -20.83 -17.71
C ILE A 239 -9.49 -21.10 -16.34
N LYS A 240 -8.72 -21.66 -15.42
CA LYS A 240 -9.16 -21.92 -14.04
C LYS A 240 -9.03 -20.65 -13.20
N TYR A 241 -10.15 -19.96 -13.03
CA TYR A 241 -10.19 -18.72 -12.26
C TYR A 241 -10.23 -18.97 -10.75
N ASP A 242 -9.63 -18.03 -10.01
CA ASP A 242 -9.75 -17.91 -8.56
C ASP A 242 -10.06 -16.44 -8.19
N PHE A 243 -11.33 -16.05 -8.44
CA PHE A 243 -11.80 -14.68 -8.25
C PHE A 243 -12.61 -14.55 -6.97
N TYR A 244 -12.38 -13.49 -6.21
CA TYR A 244 -13.04 -13.19 -4.94
C TYR A 244 -13.65 -11.80 -4.95
N GLY A 245 -14.82 -11.65 -4.28
CA GLY A 245 -15.64 -10.45 -4.37
C GLY A 245 -16.37 -10.32 -5.70
N PHE A 246 -16.52 -11.42 -6.44
CA PHE A 246 -17.08 -11.52 -7.80
C PHE A 246 -17.93 -12.78 -7.94
N ALA A 247 -18.97 -12.73 -8.79
CA ALA A 247 -19.81 -13.90 -9.16
C ALA A 247 -20.24 -14.73 -7.93
N ASN A 248 -20.92 -14.12 -6.99
CA ASN A 248 -21.41 -14.73 -5.75
C ASN A 248 -20.34 -15.30 -4.79
N LYS A 249 -19.06 -15.04 -5.05
CA LYS A 249 -17.96 -15.43 -4.17
C LYS A 249 -17.57 -14.27 -3.25
N GLN A 250 -17.58 -14.52 -1.94
CA GLN A 250 -17.24 -13.51 -0.95
C GLN A 250 -15.78 -13.03 -1.08
N PRO A 251 -15.47 -11.79 -0.68
CA PRO A 251 -14.09 -11.37 -0.47
C PRO A 251 -13.37 -12.23 0.57
N ILE A 252 -12.05 -12.34 0.44
CA ILE A 252 -11.20 -13.11 1.36
C ILE A 252 -10.13 -12.23 2.00
N TRP A 253 -9.67 -12.63 3.17
CA TRP A 253 -8.62 -11.97 3.94
C TRP A 253 -7.75 -12.98 4.67
N GLY A 254 -6.63 -12.50 5.19
CA GLY A 254 -5.76 -13.28 6.07
C GLY A 254 -5.23 -14.55 5.42
N ASN A 255 -5.34 -15.68 6.10
CA ASN A 255 -4.81 -16.95 5.64
C ASN A 255 -5.48 -17.45 4.35
N ASP A 256 -6.80 -17.24 4.21
CA ASP A 256 -7.51 -17.63 2.97
C ASP A 256 -7.00 -16.85 1.75
N PHE A 257 -6.65 -15.59 1.94
CA PHE A 257 -6.04 -14.79 0.88
C PHE A 257 -4.66 -15.35 0.48
N ASN A 258 -3.82 -15.71 1.45
CA ASN A 258 -2.53 -16.33 1.20
C ASN A 258 -2.69 -17.71 0.49
N ASN A 259 -3.64 -18.53 0.93
CA ASN A 259 -3.94 -19.81 0.30
C ASN A 259 -4.40 -19.65 -1.16
N ALA A 260 -5.19 -18.64 -1.46
CA ALA A 260 -5.60 -18.33 -2.83
C ALA A 260 -4.41 -17.87 -3.69
N LEU A 261 -3.49 -17.08 -3.16
CA LEU A 261 -2.25 -16.71 -3.86
C LEU A 261 -1.38 -17.94 -4.16
N ILE A 262 -1.16 -18.80 -3.16
CA ILE A 262 -0.37 -20.06 -3.29
C ILE A 262 -0.95 -20.96 -4.38
N ASN A 263 -2.26 -20.99 -4.51
CA ASN A 263 -2.95 -21.82 -5.49
C ASN A 263 -3.03 -21.23 -6.90
N SER A 264 -2.56 -20.00 -7.13
CA SER A 264 -2.74 -19.29 -8.40
C SER A 264 -1.42 -19.02 -9.11
N LYS A 265 -1.36 -19.26 -10.42
CA LYS A 265 -0.17 -19.07 -11.25
C LYS A 265 0.11 -17.60 -11.55
N MET A 266 -0.94 -16.82 -11.77
CA MET A 266 -0.91 -15.45 -12.29
C MET A 266 -1.90 -14.59 -11.52
N GLY A 267 -1.68 -13.28 -11.51
CA GLY A 267 -2.58 -12.33 -10.87
C GLY A 267 -2.91 -11.13 -11.77
N LEU A 268 -4.16 -10.71 -11.74
CA LEU A 268 -4.63 -9.53 -12.47
C LEU A 268 -4.63 -8.30 -11.56
N ASN A 269 -3.89 -7.27 -11.94
CA ASN A 269 -3.95 -5.97 -11.28
C ASN A 269 -4.92 -5.06 -12.03
N LEU A 270 -6.20 -5.17 -11.73
CA LEU A 270 -7.27 -4.37 -12.29
C LEU A 270 -7.79 -3.40 -11.23
N SER A 271 -7.51 -2.11 -11.41
CA SER A 271 -8.01 -1.05 -10.55
C SER A 271 -9.43 -0.62 -10.95
N ARG A 272 -10.18 -0.05 -9.99
CA ARG A 272 -11.50 0.54 -10.26
C ARG A 272 -11.35 1.76 -11.17
N GLY A 273 -12.29 1.95 -12.08
CA GLY A 273 -12.36 3.08 -12.99
C GLY A 273 -11.33 3.05 -14.11
N LYS A 274 -11.07 4.22 -14.71
CA LYS A 274 -10.10 4.33 -15.80
C LYS A 274 -8.67 4.18 -15.29
N PRO A 275 -7.78 3.55 -16.06
CA PRO A 275 -6.35 3.53 -15.75
C PRO A 275 -5.82 4.95 -15.56
N THR A 276 -5.09 5.14 -14.47
CA THR A 276 -4.50 6.43 -14.09
C THR A 276 -3.00 6.28 -13.98
N LYS A 277 -2.25 7.24 -14.51
CA LYS A 277 -0.79 7.21 -14.53
C LYS A 277 -0.21 6.93 -13.15
N TYR A 278 0.65 5.92 -13.07
CA TYR A 278 1.35 5.40 -11.90
C TYR A 278 0.46 4.85 -10.78
N TYR A 279 -0.87 4.94 -10.90
CA TYR A 279 -1.75 4.44 -9.88
C TYR A 279 -1.86 2.91 -9.90
N SER A 280 -1.65 2.31 -8.76
CA SER A 280 -2.03 0.93 -8.47
C SER A 280 -2.50 0.80 -7.03
N SER A 281 -3.54 -0.01 -6.83
CA SER A 281 -3.95 -0.38 -5.48
C SER A 281 -2.93 -1.33 -4.83
N ASN A 282 -3.02 -1.51 -3.51
CA ASN A 282 -2.16 -2.46 -2.76
C ASN A 282 -2.18 -3.90 -3.31
N ARG A 283 -3.12 -4.23 -4.20
CA ARG A 283 -3.19 -5.52 -4.89
C ARG A 283 -1.92 -5.84 -5.68
N ILE A 284 -1.27 -4.84 -6.31
CA ILE A 284 -0.02 -5.10 -7.04
C ILE A 284 1.07 -5.63 -6.11
N ALA A 285 1.18 -5.08 -4.89
CA ALA A 285 2.11 -5.59 -3.89
C ALA A 285 1.74 -7.01 -3.49
N SER A 286 0.46 -7.28 -3.23
CA SER A 286 -0.01 -8.60 -2.82
C SER A 286 0.24 -9.68 -3.88
N ILE A 287 0.07 -9.41 -5.17
CA ILE A 287 0.29 -10.40 -6.23
C ILE A 287 1.74 -10.49 -6.67
N MET A 288 2.34 -9.36 -7.08
CA MET A 288 3.71 -9.33 -7.58
C MET A 288 4.75 -9.55 -6.46
N GLY A 289 4.50 -8.97 -5.28
CA GLY A 289 5.34 -9.13 -4.11
C GLY A 289 5.36 -10.57 -3.57
N ASN A 290 4.30 -11.34 -3.77
CA ASN A 290 4.25 -12.77 -3.43
C ASN A 290 4.68 -13.70 -4.59
N GLY A 291 5.10 -13.14 -5.72
CA GLY A 291 5.72 -13.91 -6.81
C GLY A 291 4.76 -14.57 -7.76
N LEU A 292 3.57 -13.98 -8.01
CA LEU A 292 2.72 -14.33 -9.13
C LEU A 292 3.14 -13.53 -10.38
N LEU A 293 3.00 -14.12 -11.57
CA LEU A 293 3.09 -13.34 -12.80
C LEU A 293 1.94 -12.34 -12.82
N THR A 294 2.24 -11.07 -12.97
CA THR A 294 1.28 -9.98 -12.80
C THR A 294 0.92 -9.34 -14.14
N PHE A 295 -0.38 -9.19 -14.40
CA PHE A 295 -0.91 -8.43 -15.54
C PHE A 295 -1.34 -7.04 -15.13
N ILE A 296 -1.01 -6.02 -15.93
CA ILE A 296 -1.38 -4.63 -15.70
C ILE A 296 -1.69 -3.92 -17.03
N ASP A 297 -2.67 -3.01 -17.01
CA ASP A 297 -2.98 -2.15 -18.16
C ASP A 297 -1.80 -1.22 -18.48
N GLU A 298 -1.35 -1.16 -19.74
CA GLU A 298 -0.21 -0.32 -20.14
C GLU A 298 -0.47 1.17 -19.95
N LYS A 299 -1.74 1.61 -19.97
CA LYS A 299 -2.13 3.00 -19.74
C LYS A 299 -1.77 3.52 -18.35
N VAL A 300 -1.49 2.61 -17.41
CA VAL A 300 -0.97 2.97 -16.07
C VAL A 300 0.50 3.43 -16.13
N GLN A 301 1.20 3.22 -17.24
CA GLN A 301 2.60 3.63 -17.48
C GLN A 301 3.61 3.04 -16.45
N MET A 302 3.37 1.81 -15.98
CA MET A 302 4.32 1.12 -15.10
C MET A 302 5.57 0.61 -15.82
N ASN A 303 5.63 0.75 -17.15
CA ASN A 303 6.82 0.47 -17.96
C ASN A 303 7.99 1.42 -17.63
N ASP A 304 7.74 2.54 -16.97
CA ASP A 304 8.79 3.42 -16.45
C ASP A 304 9.57 2.76 -15.29
N PHE A 305 8.99 1.76 -14.62
CA PHE A 305 9.57 1.07 -13.47
C PHE A 305 9.91 -0.40 -13.75
N PHE A 306 9.09 -1.07 -14.56
CA PHE A 306 9.19 -2.50 -14.83
C PHE A 306 9.20 -2.77 -16.33
N ASN A 307 10.02 -3.71 -16.76
CA ASN A 307 10.04 -4.16 -18.15
C ASN A 307 9.22 -5.46 -18.37
N LYS A 308 9.09 -5.88 -19.63
CA LYS A 308 8.34 -7.08 -20.03
C LYS A 308 8.83 -8.42 -19.46
N ASN A 309 10.05 -8.45 -18.88
CA ASN A 309 10.59 -9.62 -18.20
C ASN A 309 10.31 -9.61 -16.68
N GLU A 310 9.54 -8.63 -16.19
CA GLU A 310 9.24 -8.40 -14.77
C GLU A 310 7.74 -8.31 -14.51
N ILE A 311 6.97 -7.76 -15.47
CA ILE A 311 5.51 -7.62 -15.42
C ILE A 311 4.93 -7.72 -16.84
N ILE A 312 3.66 -8.11 -16.97
CA ILE A 312 3.01 -8.25 -18.27
C ILE A 312 2.02 -7.11 -18.49
N PHE A 313 2.33 -6.26 -19.44
CA PHE A 313 1.43 -5.19 -19.89
C PHE A 313 0.41 -5.72 -20.88
N TYR A 314 -0.79 -5.12 -20.91
CA TYR A 314 -1.80 -5.36 -21.93
C TYR A 314 -2.50 -4.06 -22.33
N LYS A 315 -2.89 -3.94 -23.61
CA LYS A 315 -3.56 -2.76 -24.19
C LYS A 315 -5.08 -2.85 -24.10
N ASN A 316 -5.59 -4.08 -24.22
CA ASN A 316 -7.02 -4.36 -24.24
C ASN A 316 -7.31 -5.79 -23.77
N ILE A 317 -8.60 -6.09 -23.64
CA ILE A 317 -9.06 -7.39 -23.12
C ILE A 317 -8.70 -8.58 -24.04
N ASN A 318 -8.59 -8.37 -25.37
CA ASN A 318 -8.22 -9.46 -26.30
C ASN A 318 -6.75 -9.85 -26.07
N GLU A 319 -5.87 -8.87 -26.05
CA GLU A 319 -4.45 -9.09 -25.78
C GLU A 319 -4.22 -9.69 -24.39
N LEU A 320 -4.99 -9.25 -23.37
CA LEU A 320 -4.94 -9.84 -22.04
C LEU A 320 -5.34 -11.33 -22.08
N ALA A 321 -6.43 -11.66 -22.77
CA ALA A 321 -6.90 -13.03 -22.92
C ALA A 321 -5.86 -13.94 -23.59
N ASP A 322 -5.24 -13.48 -24.67
CA ASP A 322 -4.19 -14.22 -25.39
C ASP A 322 -2.95 -14.43 -24.51
N LYS A 323 -2.52 -13.40 -23.79
CA LYS A 323 -1.39 -13.48 -22.86
C LYS A 323 -1.69 -14.43 -21.70
N ILE A 324 -2.89 -14.43 -21.13
CA ILE A 324 -3.28 -15.37 -20.07
C ILE A 324 -3.20 -16.82 -20.60
N LYS A 325 -3.78 -17.10 -21.78
CA LYS A 325 -3.70 -18.43 -22.42
C LYS A 325 -2.25 -18.85 -22.66
N TYR A 326 -1.41 -17.94 -23.15
CA TYR A 326 0.00 -18.22 -23.39
C TYR A 326 0.73 -18.60 -22.11
N TYR A 327 0.66 -17.76 -21.06
CA TYR A 327 1.41 -17.99 -19.82
C TYR A 327 0.82 -19.11 -18.94
N SER A 328 -0.44 -19.48 -19.12
CA SER A 328 -1.00 -20.67 -18.45
C SER A 328 -0.33 -21.97 -18.91
N LYS A 329 0.10 -22.03 -20.19
CA LYS A 329 0.76 -23.18 -20.82
C LYS A 329 2.30 -23.10 -20.78
N ASN A 330 2.90 -21.91 -20.70
CA ASN A 330 4.34 -21.70 -20.76
C ASN A 330 4.95 -21.47 -19.37
N GLU A 331 5.01 -22.53 -18.58
CA GLU A 331 5.40 -22.50 -17.17
C GLU A 331 6.80 -21.89 -16.92
N LYS A 332 7.81 -22.34 -17.65
CA LYS A 332 9.21 -21.90 -17.45
C LYS A 332 9.32 -20.36 -17.63
N VAL A 333 8.69 -19.83 -18.67
CA VAL A 333 8.71 -18.37 -18.95
C VAL A 333 7.94 -17.62 -17.88
N ARG A 334 6.75 -18.09 -17.50
CA ARG A 334 5.92 -17.53 -16.44
C ARG A 334 6.68 -17.42 -15.11
N ILE A 335 7.31 -18.51 -14.67
CA ILE A 335 8.11 -18.57 -13.44
C ILE A 335 9.27 -17.57 -13.47
N LYS A 336 9.99 -17.50 -14.60
CA LYS A 336 11.11 -16.57 -14.76
C LYS A 336 10.65 -15.11 -14.59
N ILE A 337 9.58 -14.72 -15.25
CA ILE A 337 9.03 -13.35 -15.19
C ILE A 337 8.52 -13.04 -13.77
N ALA A 338 7.76 -13.94 -13.15
CA ALA A 338 7.23 -13.78 -11.81
C ALA A 338 8.35 -13.56 -10.76
N ARG A 339 9.41 -14.38 -10.84
CA ARG A 339 10.59 -14.25 -9.98
C ARG A 339 11.31 -12.91 -10.19
N ASN A 340 11.52 -12.53 -11.45
CA ASN A 340 12.17 -11.26 -11.77
C ASN A 340 11.35 -10.07 -11.29
N GLY A 341 10.04 -10.11 -11.49
CA GLY A 341 9.10 -9.09 -11.03
C GLY A 341 9.15 -8.89 -9.52
N LYS A 342 9.04 -9.99 -8.75
CA LYS A 342 9.20 -9.92 -7.29
C LYS A 342 10.54 -9.30 -6.90
N LYS A 343 11.65 -9.80 -7.45
CA LYS A 343 13.01 -9.28 -7.16
C LYS A 343 13.13 -7.78 -7.46
N LYS A 344 12.62 -7.35 -8.61
CA LYS A 344 12.64 -5.93 -9.01
C LYS A 344 11.80 -5.07 -8.09
N TYR A 345 10.60 -5.52 -7.72
CA TYR A 345 9.72 -4.79 -6.82
C TYR A 345 10.38 -4.56 -5.46
N PHE A 346 10.90 -5.63 -4.82
CA PHE A 346 11.63 -5.52 -3.56
C PHE A 346 12.89 -4.64 -3.68
N LYS A 347 13.55 -4.65 -4.83
CA LYS A 347 14.72 -3.78 -5.06
C LYS A 347 14.33 -2.30 -5.10
N LEU A 348 13.22 -1.95 -5.74
CA LEU A 348 12.82 -0.54 -5.96
C LEU A 348 11.95 0.02 -4.84
N PHE A 349 10.94 -0.73 -4.39
CA PHE A 349 9.81 -0.21 -3.61
C PHE A 349 9.55 -1.05 -2.34
N ASN A 350 10.61 -1.45 -1.63
CA ASN A 350 10.40 -2.05 -0.32
C ASN A 350 10.06 -0.98 0.74
N GLU A 351 9.51 -1.43 1.86
CA GLU A 351 9.03 -0.60 2.95
C GLU A 351 10.10 0.35 3.53
N THR A 352 11.37 -0.12 3.60
CA THR A 352 12.47 0.70 4.14
C THR A 352 12.86 1.82 3.18
N LYS A 353 12.89 1.57 1.88
CA LYS A 353 13.19 2.59 0.88
C LYS A 353 12.10 3.65 0.81
N ILE A 354 10.83 3.22 0.79
CA ILE A 354 9.69 4.15 0.73
C ILE A 354 9.65 5.01 1.98
N THR A 355 9.83 4.44 3.16
CA THR A 355 9.80 5.22 4.40
C THR A 355 11.05 6.09 4.58
N LYS A 356 12.21 5.64 4.09
CA LYS A 356 13.39 6.50 4.01
C LYS A 356 13.13 7.71 3.12
N TYR A 357 12.54 7.51 1.95
CA TYR A 357 12.15 8.58 1.04
C TYR A 357 11.18 9.57 1.72
N PHE A 358 10.16 9.07 2.45
CA PHE A 358 9.25 9.94 3.20
C PHE A 358 9.99 10.83 4.21
N ILE A 359 10.94 10.25 4.96
CA ILE A 359 11.73 10.99 5.93
C ILE A 359 12.64 12.01 5.25
N ASP A 360 13.33 11.61 4.18
CA ASP A 360 14.24 12.51 3.47
C ASP A 360 13.46 13.74 2.93
N ILE A 361 12.30 13.52 2.30
CA ILE A 361 11.43 14.62 1.85
C ILE A 361 10.94 15.46 3.04
N SER A 362 10.47 14.82 4.12
CA SER A 362 9.96 15.53 5.30
C SER A 362 11.03 16.40 5.97
N LEU A 363 12.28 16.01 5.90
CA LEU A 363 13.42 16.79 6.43
C LEU A 363 13.99 17.81 5.42
N GLY A 364 13.37 17.98 4.26
CA GLY A 364 13.82 18.92 3.22
C GLY A 364 15.06 18.43 2.45
N ASN A 365 15.44 17.16 2.56
CA ASN A 365 16.55 16.59 1.82
C ASN A 365 16.15 16.34 0.36
N LYS A 366 17.12 16.47 -0.56
CA LYS A 366 16.93 16.00 -1.93
C LYS A 366 16.80 14.47 -1.89
N ALA A 367 15.63 13.95 -2.24
CA ALA A 367 15.37 12.54 -2.29
C ALA A 367 14.69 12.18 -3.61
N SER A 368 15.08 11.03 -4.17
CA SER A 368 14.43 10.44 -5.34
C SER A 368 14.03 9.01 -5.00
N LEU A 369 12.89 8.59 -5.52
CA LEU A 369 12.46 7.19 -5.46
C LEU A 369 13.24 6.30 -6.46
N PHE A 370 13.92 6.91 -7.43
CA PHE A 370 14.57 6.25 -8.57
C PHE A 370 16.02 6.69 -8.69
#